data_0f705b0c1f337ac62b36bdea93d0aae6
#
_entry.id   0f705b0c1f337ac62b36bdea93d0aae6
#
_cell.length_a   1.000
_cell.length_b   1.000
_cell.length_c   1.000
_cell.angle_alpha   90.00
_cell.angle_beta   90.00
_cell.angle_gamma   90.00
#
_symmetry.space_group_name_H-M   'P 1'
#
loop_
_entity.id
_entity.type
_entity.pdbx_description
1 polymer ?
#
loop_
_entity_poly.entity_id
_entity_poly.type
_entity_poly.pdbx_seq_one_letter_code
_entity_poly.pdbx_strand_id
1 'polypeptide(L)'
;MEIETALGADIIMAFDECAPYPADYEYTKKSMYLTSRWAERCLKAHTQTQQQALFGIVQGGMYADLRKISARDLVSLDFPGYGIGGLSVGEPAELMYQMLEETVPVLPENKPRYLMGVGSPDYLIEGAIRGIDMFDCVLPTRIGRNGTVMTSKGRVIVRLSLIHISEP
;
A
#
# COMPACT_ATOMS: atom_id res chain seq x y z
N MET A 1 -0.23 16.10 -10.07
CA MET A 1 0.34 16.95 -8.96
C MET A 1 -0.51 18.19 -8.67
N GLU A 2 -0.98 18.95 -9.66
CA GLU A 2 -1.82 20.15 -9.41
C GLU A 2 -3.08 19.83 -8.62
N ILE A 3 -3.80 18.75 -8.96
CA ILE A 3 -5.00 18.30 -8.25
C ILE A 3 -4.66 17.88 -6.81
N GLU A 4 -3.60 17.10 -6.61
CA GLU A 4 -3.13 16.69 -5.28
C GLU A 4 -2.77 17.88 -4.40
N THR A 5 -2.09 18.87 -4.99
CA THR A 5 -1.74 20.12 -4.32
C THR A 5 -2.99 20.91 -3.93
N ALA A 6 -3.98 21.00 -4.83
CA ALA A 6 -5.22 21.74 -4.58
C ALA A 6 -6.12 21.08 -3.52
N LEU A 7 -6.11 19.74 -3.41
CA LEU A 7 -6.83 19.00 -2.37
C LEU A 7 -6.25 19.22 -0.96
N GLY A 8 -4.97 19.57 -0.84
CA GLY A 8 -4.35 19.99 0.41
C GLY A 8 -4.16 18.88 1.45
N ALA A 9 -4.04 17.60 1.03
CA ALA A 9 -3.72 16.52 1.95
C ALA A 9 -2.30 16.64 2.48
N ASP A 10 -2.05 16.24 3.74
CA ASP A 10 -0.72 16.28 4.35
C ASP A 10 0.26 15.30 3.69
N ILE A 11 -0.24 14.13 3.25
CA ILE A 11 0.51 13.12 2.51
C ILE A 11 -0.16 12.92 1.16
N ILE A 12 0.62 13.01 0.10
CA ILE A 12 0.19 12.78 -1.28
C ILE A 12 1.07 11.72 -1.94
N MET A 13 0.53 11.04 -2.94
CA MET A 13 1.22 9.92 -3.57
C MET A 13 1.70 10.30 -4.97
N ALA A 14 2.89 9.83 -5.34
CA ALA A 14 3.32 9.89 -6.72
C ALA A 14 2.39 9.06 -7.61
N PHE A 15 2.19 9.49 -8.86
CA PHE A 15 1.37 8.74 -9.81
C PHE A 15 2.11 7.46 -10.22
N ASP A 16 1.39 6.34 -10.22
CA ASP A 16 1.96 5.01 -10.48
C ASP A 16 1.10 4.17 -11.43
N GLU A 17 1.65 3.07 -11.89
CA GLU A 17 0.93 2.01 -12.59
C GLU A 17 1.04 0.71 -11.80
N CYS A 18 -0.10 0.25 -11.25
CA CYS A 18 -0.21 -1.02 -10.56
C CYS A 18 -0.43 -2.14 -11.58
N ALA A 19 0.58 -2.98 -11.81
CA ALA A 19 0.42 -4.16 -12.65
C ALA A 19 -0.61 -5.13 -12.06
N PRO A 20 -1.50 -5.75 -12.89
CA PRO A 20 -2.45 -6.73 -12.39
C PRO A 20 -1.75 -8.01 -11.90
N TYR A 21 -2.47 -8.83 -11.13
CA TYR A 21 -2.01 -10.16 -10.77
C TYR A 21 -2.93 -11.23 -11.41
N PRO A 22 -2.37 -12.25 -12.06
CA PRO A 22 -0.96 -12.40 -12.43
C PRO A 22 -0.57 -11.50 -13.63
N ALA A 23 0.70 -11.11 -13.70
CA ALA A 23 1.28 -10.41 -14.85
C ALA A 23 2.62 -11.03 -15.22
N ASP A 24 2.97 -11.00 -16.49
CA ASP A 24 4.29 -11.47 -16.94
C ASP A 24 5.42 -10.50 -16.56
N TYR A 25 6.65 -11.02 -16.55
CA TYR A 25 7.83 -10.27 -16.12
C TYR A 25 8.10 -9.04 -16.98
N GLU A 26 8.00 -9.14 -18.30
CA GLU A 26 8.35 -8.04 -19.20
C GLU A 26 7.32 -6.90 -19.12
N TYR A 27 6.03 -7.21 -18.99
CA TYR A 27 5.00 -6.22 -18.73
C TYR A 27 5.24 -5.53 -17.39
N THR A 28 5.43 -6.31 -16.31
CA THR A 28 5.67 -5.78 -14.96
C THR A 28 6.90 -4.87 -14.92
N LYS A 29 7.98 -5.26 -15.61
CA LYS A 29 9.20 -4.46 -15.72
C LYS A 29 8.97 -3.13 -16.44
N LYS A 30 8.23 -3.12 -17.54
CA LYS A 30 7.87 -1.88 -18.26
C LYS A 30 7.01 -0.95 -17.40
N SER A 31 6.01 -1.49 -16.71
CA SER A 31 5.13 -0.80 -15.78
C SER A 31 5.91 -0.18 -14.61
N MET A 32 6.81 -0.95 -14.01
CA MET A 32 7.69 -0.48 -12.94
C MET A 32 8.54 0.72 -13.38
N TYR A 33 9.21 0.63 -14.53
CA TYR A 33 10.00 1.77 -15.05
C TYR A 33 9.14 2.97 -15.45
N LEU A 34 7.89 2.75 -15.87
CA LEU A 34 6.96 3.85 -16.11
C LEU A 34 6.66 4.59 -14.81
N THR A 35 6.38 3.83 -13.73
CA THR A 35 6.18 4.36 -12.38
C THR A 35 7.40 5.15 -11.88
N SER A 36 8.63 4.61 -12.04
CA SER A 36 9.87 5.32 -11.65
C SER A 36 9.99 6.67 -12.38
N ARG A 37 9.73 6.72 -13.70
CA ARG A 37 9.74 7.98 -14.46
C ARG A 37 8.66 8.96 -14.01
N TRP A 38 7.47 8.48 -13.66
CA TRP A 38 6.40 9.33 -13.15
C TRP A 38 6.72 9.84 -11.75
N ALA A 39 7.33 9.04 -10.89
CA ALA A 39 7.78 9.46 -9.57
C ALA A 39 8.76 10.64 -9.66
N GLU A 40 9.75 10.57 -10.56
CA GLU A 40 10.69 11.68 -10.82
C GLU A 40 9.95 12.95 -11.31
N ARG A 41 8.98 12.80 -12.22
CA ARG A 41 8.16 13.91 -12.72
C ARG A 41 7.28 14.52 -11.63
N CYS A 42 6.69 13.68 -10.76
CA CYS A 42 5.91 14.14 -9.63
C CYS A 42 6.75 14.95 -8.64
N LEU A 43 7.96 14.47 -8.34
CA LEU A 43 8.89 15.17 -7.45
C LEU A 43 9.28 16.54 -8.01
N LYS A 44 9.56 16.63 -9.32
CA LYS A 44 9.87 17.92 -9.99
C LYS A 44 8.67 18.88 -10.02
N ALA A 45 7.45 18.36 -10.08
CA ALA A 45 6.23 19.16 -10.13
C ALA A 45 5.68 19.54 -8.75
N HIS A 46 6.14 18.88 -7.68
CA HIS A 46 5.68 19.13 -6.32
C HIS A 46 6.30 20.41 -5.76
N THR A 47 5.46 21.40 -5.40
CA THR A 47 5.89 22.72 -4.94
C THR A 47 5.61 22.99 -3.47
N GLN A 48 4.67 22.26 -2.85
CA GLN A 48 4.22 22.48 -1.46
C GLN A 48 5.00 21.66 -0.43
N THR A 49 6.32 21.55 -0.59
CA THR A 49 7.21 20.65 0.18
C THR A 49 7.21 20.89 1.70
N GLN A 50 6.75 22.05 2.16
CA GLN A 50 6.65 22.37 3.60
C GLN A 50 5.30 21.99 4.20
N GLN A 51 4.30 21.73 3.39
CA GLN A 51 2.92 21.46 3.83
C GLN A 51 2.44 20.06 3.46
N GLN A 52 3.01 19.47 2.42
CA GLN A 52 2.64 18.17 1.90
C GLN A 52 3.87 17.28 1.72
N ALA A 53 3.81 16.07 2.23
CA ALA A 53 4.81 15.03 2.00
C ALA A 53 4.43 14.19 0.78
N LEU A 54 5.23 14.26 -0.29
CA LEU A 54 5.04 13.40 -1.47
C LEU A 54 5.74 12.07 -1.26
N PHE A 55 4.99 10.96 -1.26
CA PHE A 55 5.54 9.61 -1.17
C PHE A 55 5.73 8.99 -2.55
N GLY A 56 6.87 8.33 -2.76
CA GLY A 56 7.11 7.48 -3.92
C GLY A 56 6.47 6.09 -3.73
N ILE A 57 6.03 5.43 -4.81
CA ILE A 57 5.39 4.12 -4.75
C ILE A 57 6.27 3.05 -5.39
N VAL A 58 6.72 2.08 -4.59
CA VAL A 58 7.46 0.91 -5.07
C VAL A 58 6.50 -0.02 -5.81
N GLN A 59 6.83 -0.35 -7.05
CA GLN A 59 6.14 -1.34 -7.89
C GLN A 59 7.08 -2.49 -8.24
N GLY A 60 6.64 -3.47 -9.03
CA GLY A 60 7.46 -4.62 -9.46
C GLY A 60 6.72 -5.95 -9.38
N GLY A 61 5.39 -5.91 -9.11
CA GLY A 61 4.55 -7.11 -9.03
C GLY A 61 5.09 -8.13 -8.04
N MET A 62 5.09 -9.40 -8.43
CA MET A 62 5.60 -10.51 -7.61
C MET A 62 7.02 -10.93 -8.02
N TYR A 63 7.84 -9.96 -8.46
CA TYR A 63 9.22 -10.19 -8.87
C TYR A 63 10.17 -9.43 -7.95
N ALA A 64 10.88 -10.18 -7.08
CA ALA A 64 11.74 -9.64 -6.05
C ALA A 64 12.86 -8.73 -6.59
N ASP A 65 13.44 -9.07 -7.73
CA ASP A 65 14.46 -8.26 -8.40
C ASP A 65 13.90 -6.92 -8.87
N LEU A 66 12.69 -6.91 -9.47
CA LEU A 66 12.04 -5.69 -9.92
C LEU A 66 11.67 -4.79 -8.74
N ARG A 67 11.16 -5.36 -7.63
CA ARG A 67 10.87 -4.58 -6.41
C ARG A 67 12.11 -3.93 -5.84
N LYS A 68 13.23 -4.65 -5.79
CA LYS A 68 14.51 -4.10 -5.34
C LYS A 68 15.02 -2.98 -6.24
N ILE A 69 14.86 -3.12 -7.55
CA ILE A 69 15.22 -2.07 -8.52
C ILE A 69 14.34 -0.84 -8.28
N SER A 70 13.02 -1.01 -8.25
CA SER A 70 12.07 0.07 -7.99
C SER A 70 12.36 0.80 -6.68
N ALA A 71 12.59 0.04 -5.59
CA ALA A 71 12.92 0.63 -4.29
C ALA A 71 14.20 1.47 -4.34
N ARG A 72 15.27 0.97 -4.98
CA ARG A 72 16.54 1.73 -5.14
C ARG A 72 16.37 2.98 -5.98
N ASP A 73 15.63 2.91 -7.08
CA ASP A 73 15.32 4.06 -7.92
C ASP A 73 14.65 5.17 -7.09
N LEU A 74 13.61 4.80 -6.33
CA LEU A 74 12.88 5.76 -5.49
C LEU A 74 13.71 6.30 -4.32
N VAL A 75 14.52 5.46 -3.68
CA VAL A 75 15.43 5.88 -2.60
C VAL A 75 16.45 6.90 -3.13
N SER A 76 16.94 6.75 -4.36
CA SER A 76 17.85 7.71 -4.99
C SER A 76 17.22 9.09 -5.23
N LEU A 77 15.87 9.16 -5.31
CA LEU A 77 15.10 10.39 -5.45
C LEU A 77 14.79 11.07 -4.10
N ASP A 78 15.08 10.40 -2.99
CA ASP A 78 14.98 10.93 -1.62
C ASP A 78 13.58 11.42 -1.19
N PHE A 79 12.54 10.63 -1.45
CA PHE A 79 11.18 10.95 -0.99
C PHE A 79 11.07 11.02 0.54
N PRO A 80 10.15 11.84 1.11
CA PRO A 80 9.84 11.88 2.53
C PRO A 80 9.32 10.55 3.11
N GLY A 81 8.71 9.69 2.27
CA GLY A 81 8.19 8.37 2.63
C GLY A 81 7.96 7.52 1.39
N TYR A 82 7.68 6.24 1.60
CA TYR A 82 7.58 5.25 0.54
C TYR A 82 6.32 4.41 0.68
N GLY A 83 5.48 4.42 -0.36
CA GLY A 83 4.39 3.48 -0.54
C GLY A 83 4.92 2.16 -1.12
N ILE A 84 4.34 1.05 -0.71
CA ILE A 84 4.55 -0.27 -1.31
C ILE A 84 3.24 -0.65 -2.00
N GLY A 85 3.20 -0.48 -3.31
CA GLY A 85 2.06 -0.76 -4.15
C GLY A 85 2.13 -2.12 -4.83
N GLY A 86 1.05 -2.50 -5.51
CA GLY A 86 0.97 -3.74 -6.30
C GLY A 86 1.04 -5.02 -5.49
N LEU A 87 0.66 -4.97 -4.21
CA LEU A 87 0.43 -6.11 -3.33
C LEU A 87 -1.04 -6.12 -2.89
N SER A 88 -1.52 -7.25 -2.37
CA SER A 88 -2.95 -7.47 -2.04
C SER A 88 -3.88 -7.31 -3.27
N VAL A 89 -3.40 -7.74 -4.42
CA VAL A 89 -4.12 -7.70 -5.72
C VAL A 89 -4.63 -9.07 -6.16
N GLY A 90 -4.61 -10.06 -5.26
CA GLY A 90 -5.11 -11.42 -5.49
C GLY A 90 -4.07 -12.52 -5.34
N GLU A 91 -2.84 -12.20 -5.00
CA GLU A 91 -1.78 -13.16 -4.69
C GLU A 91 -2.02 -13.87 -3.34
N PRO A 92 -1.44 -15.06 -3.13
CA PRO A 92 -1.39 -15.70 -1.83
C PRO A 92 -0.64 -14.85 -0.79
N ALA A 93 -1.07 -14.93 0.50
CA ALA A 93 -0.49 -14.16 1.59
C ALA A 93 1.03 -14.34 1.72
N GLU A 94 1.49 -15.59 1.61
CA GLU A 94 2.90 -15.95 1.72
C GLU A 94 3.75 -15.26 0.65
N LEU A 95 3.21 -15.11 -0.55
CA LEU A 95 3.90 -14.42 -1.64
C LEU A 95 3.98 -12.91 -1.38
N MET A 96 2.91 -12.31 -0.85
CA MET A 96 2.93 -10.90 -0.40
C MET A 96 4.00 -10.71 0.69
N TYR A 97 4.05 -11.57 1.71
CA TYR A 97 5.06 -11.49 2.79
C TYR A 97 6.47 -11.61 2.25
N GLN A 98 6.71 -12.54 1.34
CA GLN A 98 8.01 -12.68 0.67
C GLN A 98 8.39 -11.39 -0.06
N MET A 99 7.46 -10.76 -0.79
CA MET A 99 7.73 -9.50 -1.48
C MET A 99 8.02 -8.34 -0.51
N LEU A 100 7.40 -8.32 0.66
CA LEU A 100 7.74 -7.35 1.71
C LEU A 100 9.15 -7.57 2.26
N GLU A 101 9.52 -8.82 2.56
CA GLU A 101 10.85 -9.19 3.05
C GLU A 101 11.97 -8.83 2.06
N GLU A 102 11.67 -8.84 0.77
CA GLU A 102 12.60 -8.44 -0.29
C GLU A 102 12.65 -6.93 -0.53
N THR A 103 11.58 -6.22 -0.23
CA THR A 103 11.43 -4.77 -0.53
C THR A 103 11.85 -3.91 0.65
N VAL A 104 11.33 -4.20 1.84
CA VAL A 104 11.48 -3.34 3.03
C VAL A 104 12.93 -3.10 3.44
N PRO A 105 13.85 -4.09 3.40
CA PRO A 105 15.26 -3.85 3.75
C PRO A 105 16.00 -2.87 2.81
N VAL A 106 15.45 -2.59 1.63
CA VAL A 106 16.02 -1.62 0.68
C VAL A 106 15.60 -0.18 1.02
N LEU A 107 14.47 -0.02 1.72
CA LEU A 107 13.91 1.28 2.09
C LEU A 107 14.57 1.83 3.36
N PRO A 108 14.77 3.15 3.49
CA PRO A 108 15.34 3.76 4.68
C PRO A 108 14.51 3.48 5.95
N GLU A 109 15.17 3.15 7.05
CA GLU A 109 14.51 2.87 8.34
C GLU A 109 13.93 4.12 9.00
N ASN A 110 14.49 5.29 8.71
CA ASN A 110 14.09 6.57 9.27
C ASN A 110 12.99 7.29 8.46
N LYS A 111 12.38 6.62 7.50
CA LYS A 111 11.29 7.17 6.68
C LYS A 111 10.06 6.26 6.72
N PRO A 112 8.84 6.82 6.76
CA PRO A 112 7.61 6.05 6.78
C PRO A 112 7.50 5.09 5.60
N ARG A 113 7.05 3.87 5.88
CA ARG A 113 6.78 2.79 4.92
C ARG A 113 5.30 2.46 4.96
N TYR A 114 4.63 2.67 3.85
CA TYR A 114 3.18 2.57 3.74
C TYR A 114 2.79 1.41 2.83
N LEU A 115 2.18 0.36 3.39
CA LEU A 115 1.62 -0.76 2.63
C LEU A 115 0.20 -0.43 2.20
N MET A 116 0.01 -0.24 0.89
CA MET A 116 -1.21 0.29 0.32
C MET A 116 -2.28 -0.80 0.17
N GLY A 117 -3.53 -0.48 0.55
CA GLY A 117 -4.70 -1.32 0.34
C GLY A 117 -4.81 -2.56 1.23
N VAL A 118 -3.99 -2.65 2.28
CA VAL A 118 -3.91 -3.81 3.19
C VAL A 118 -4.43 -3.47 4.57
N GLY A 119 -5.29 -4.34 5.15
CA GLY A 119 -5.88 -4.04 6.43
C GLY A 119 -6.80 -5.10 7.04
N SER A 120 -6.71 -6.40 6.72
CA SER A 120 -7.23 -7.41 7.64
C SER A 120 -6.32 -7.49 8.87
N PRO A 121 -6.84 -7.83 10.07
CA PRO A 121 -6.06 -7.78 11.32
C PRO A 121 -4.77 -8.59 11.29
N ASP A 122 -4.78 -9.76 10.68
CA ASP A 122 -3.63 -10.62 10.45
C ASP A 122 -2.57 -9.95 9.56
N TYR A 123 -2.99 -9.35 8.46
CA TYR A 123 -2.09 -8.66 7.52
C TYR A 123 -1.47 -7.38 8.12
N LEU A 124 -2.20 -6.68 9.00
CA LEU A 124 -1.65 -5.53 9.73
C LEU A 124 -0.50 -5.96 10.64
N ILE A 125 -0.68 -7.06 11.39
CA ILE A 125 0.34 -7.60 12.30
C ILE A 125 1.54 -8.09 11.50
N GLU A 126 1.32 -8.88 10.45
CA GLU A 126 2.38 -9.42 9.60
C GLU A 126 3.16 -8.34 8.85
N GLY A 127 2.47 -7.28 8.42
CA GLY A 127 3.11 -6.11 7.82
C GLY A 127 3.96 -5.33 8.83
N ALA A 128 3.43 -5.07 10.03
CA ALA A 128 4.15 -4.37 11.10
C ALA A 128 5.41 -5.14 11.55
N ILE A 129 5.33 -6.48 11.70
CA ILE A 129 6.49 -7.33 11.98
C ILE A 129 7.58 -7.18 10.93
N ARG A 130 7.20 -6.92 9.66
CA ARG A 130 8.12 -6.72 8.53
C ARG A 130 8.56 -5.26 8.32
N GLY A 131 8.22 -4.38 9.26
CA GLY A 131 8.68 -2.98 9.27
C GLY A 131 7.81 -2.03 8.46
N ILE A 132 6.52 -2.29 8.35
CA ILE A 132 5.54 -1.36 7.79
C ILE A 132 4.98 -0.47 8.90
N ASP A 133 4.85 0.82 8.63
CA ASP A 133 4.42 1.84 9.58
C ASP A 133 2.97 2.29 9.35
N MET A 134 2.50 2.26 8.09
CA MET A 134 1.22 2.81 7.68
C MET A 134 0.44 1.82 6.81
N PHE A 135 -0.89 1.85 6.96
CA PHE A 135 -1.82 1.00 6.21
C PHE A 135 -3.10 1.77 5.89
N ASP A 136 -3.75 1.41 4.80
CA ASP A 136 -5.15 1.76 4.53
C ASP A 136 -5.93 0.52 4.10
N CYS A 137 -7.21 0.46 4.42
CA CYS A 137 -8.05 -0.63 3.94
C CYS A 137 -9.54 -0.28 3.93
N VAL A 138 -10.20 -0.62 2.85
CA VAL A 138 -11.66 -0.50 2.72
C VAL A 138 -12.41 -1.63 3.44
N LEU A 139 -11.74 -2.70 3.87
CA LEU A 139 -12.38 -3.89 4.42
C LEU A 139 -13.28 -3.61 5.62
N PRO A 140 -12.86 -2.85 6.66
CA PRO A 140 -13.71 -2.58 7.83
C PRO A 140 -15.02 -1.89 7.46
N THR A 141 -14.94 -0.86 6.63
CA THR A 141 -16.13 -0.11 6.18
C THR A 141 -17.00 -0.93 5.24
N ARG A 142 -16.39 -1.74 4.36
CA ARG A 142 -17.12 -2.62 3.44
C ARG A 142 -17.92 -3.68 4.20
N ILE A 143 -17.31 -4.39 5.14
CA ILE A 143 -18.00 -5.41 5.93
C ILE A 143 -19.01 -4.79 6.90
N GLY A 144 -18.71 -3.61 7.48
CA GLY A 144 -19.60 -2.84 8.34
C GLY A 144 -20.91 -2.47 7.63
N ARG A 145 -20.84 -2.01 6.35
CA ARG A 145 -22.05 -1.75 5.55
C ARG A 145 -22.92 -3.00 5.35
N ASN A 146 -22.32 -4.18 5.38
CA ASN A 146 -23.02 -5.46 5.28
C ASN A 146 -23.44 -6.04 6.65
N GLY A 147 -23.32 -5.24 7.73
CA GLY A 147 -23.69 -5.65 9.08
C GLY A 147 -22.74 -6.65 9.71
N THR A 148 -21.48 -6.67 9.30
CA THR A 148 -20.45 -7.54 9.88
C THR A 148 -19.42 -6.71 10.65
N VAL A 149 -19.02 -7.17 11.82
CA VAL A 149 -17.94 -6.59 12.63
C VAL A 149 -16.86 -7.63 12.91
N MET A 150 -15.63 -7.16 13.08
CA MET A 150 -14.51 -7.99 13.54
C MET A 150 -14.37 -7.85 15.06
N THR A 151 -14.21 -8.98 15.74
CA THR A 151 -14.03 -9.03 17.19
C THR A 151 -12.83 -9.94 17.53
N SER A 152 -12.39 -9.91 18.79
CA SER A 152 -11.36 -10.84 19.30
C SER A 152 -11.76 -12.32 19.22
N LYS A 153 -13.05 -12.60 18.99
CA LYS A 153 -13.60 -13.96 18.82
C LYS A 153 -13.93 -14.29 17.35
N GLY A 154 -13.51 -13.45 16.41
CA GLY A 154 -13.78 -13.61 14.98
C GLY A 154 -14.83 -12.63 14.45
N ARG A 155 -15.36 -12.92 13.27
CA ARG A 155 -16.40 -12.11 12.61
C ARG A 155 -17.76 -12.37 13.21
N VAL A 156 -18.50 -11.30 13.53
CA VAL A 156 -19.88 -11.36 14.02
C VAL A 156 -20.80 -10.62 13.05
N ILE A 157 -21.91 -11.26 12.66
CA ILE A 157 -22.94 -10.65 11.81
C ILE A 157 -24.00 -10.05 12.71
N VAL A 158 -24.05 -8.70 12.79
CA VAL A 158 -24.94 -7.95 13.69
C VAL A 158 -26.42 -8.25 13.43
N ARG A 159 -26.82 -8.44 12.16
CA ARG A 159 -28.21 -8.78 11.79
C ARG A 159 -28.70 -10.11 12.38
N LEU A 160 -27.79 -11.07 12.57
CA LEU A 160 -28.10 -12.36 13.18
C LEU A 160 -28.15 -12.25 14.72
N SER A 161 -27.36 -11.37 15.32
CA SER A 161 -27.37 -11.15 16.77
C SER A 161 -28.62 -10.40 17.26
N LEU A 162 -29.23 -9.56 16.42
CA LEU A 162 -30.48 -8.88 16.75
C LEU A 162 -31.68 -9.84 16.86
N ILE A 163 -31.64 -11.01 16.21
CA ILE A 163 -32.68 -12.05 16.35
C ILE A 163 -32.63 -12.70 17.74
N HIS A 164 -31.46 -12.71 18.40
CA HIS A 164 -31.30 -13.28 19.74
C HIS A 164 -31.51 -12.28 20.87
N ILE A 165 -31.63 -10.98 20.57
CA ILE A 165 -31.87 -9.92 21.56
C ILE A 165 -33.37 -9.68 21.74
N SER A 166 -34.25 -10.19 20.87
CA SER A 166 -35.68 -9.95 20.87
C SER A 166 -36.52 -11.05 21.55
N GLU A 167 -35.90 -12.01 22.23
CA GLU A 167 -36.64 -12.95 23.07
C GLU A 167 -36.51 -12.56 24.56
N PRO A 168 -37.66 -12.37 25.26
CA PRO A 168 -37.69 -12.08 26.70
C PRO A 168 -37.30 -13.30 27.54
#